data_d12dc97057ca4a5354439761013d8544
#
_entry.id   d12dc97057ca4a5354439761013d8544
#
_cell.length_a   1.000
_cell.length_b   1.000
_cell.length_c   1.000
_cell.angle_alpha   90.00
_cell.angle_beta   90.00
_cell.angle_gamma   90.00
#
_symmetry.space_group_name_H-M   'P 1'
#
loop_
_entity.id
_entity.type
_entity.pdbx_description
1 polymer ?
#
loop_
_entity_poly.entity_id
_entity_poly.type
_entity_poly.pdbx_seq_one_letter_code
_entity_poly.pdbx_strand_id
1 'polypeptide(L)'
;MLDIKFIRENPDLVKENIRKKFQNAKLPLVDEVIALDSERREAINEGEALKAERNKISKANGPLFGRLKKCADEAEKAALQAKIDANNAAVKANAERMTRLEEKKANAEAAMNKLLLVIPQMIDESVPIGPDDSCNVEVERFGEPKTPDFPIPYHTEIMERFDGVDMDAAARVSGNGFYYLMGDIARLHSAVTAYGRDFMIDKGFTYCIPPFMIHGNVVEGVMSQTDMDAMMYKIEGEDLYLIGTSEHSMIGKFIDQILPEDKLPQTLTSYSPCFRKEKGAHGIEERGVYRIHQFEKQEMIVVCKPEDSKAWYEKMWRYSVELFRSLDIPVRQLECCSGDLADLKCKSCDIEAWSPRQQKYFEVCSCSNLGDAQARRLKIRVRGEDGKLYLPHTLNNTVVAPPRMLIALLENNLQADGSVLVPKALQPYMGGKERLVPLH
;
A
#
# COMPACT_ATOMS: atom_id res chain seq x y z
N MET A 1 4.34 4.85 -7.52
CA MET A 1 4.82 4.95 -8.93
C MET A 1 5.19 6.40 -9.19
N LEU A 2 6.41 6.67 -9.66
CA LEU A 2 6.85 8.03 -9.97
C LEU A 2 6.20 8.56 -11.26
N ASP A 3 6.13 9.89 -11.37
CA ASP A 3 5.71 10.57 -12.61
C ASP A 3 6.79 10.45 -13.68
N ILE A 4 6.42 10.02 -14.89
CA ILE A 4 7.38 9.91 -16.01
C ILE A 4 8.02 11.27 -16.37
N LYS A 5 7.27 12.36 -16.25
CA LYS A 5 7.82 13.70 -16.48
C LYS A 5 8.89 14.01 -15.43
N PHE A 6 8.62 13.70 -14.15
CA PHE A 6 9.60 13.89 -13.07
C PHE A 6 10.88 13.08 -13.32
N ILE A 7 10.74 11.79 -13.70
CA ILE A 7 11.89 10.92 -14.00
C ILE A 7 12.74 11.49 -15.15
N ARG A 8 12.08 11.94 -16.23
CA ARG A 8 12.75 12.51 -17.40
C ARG A 8 13.48 13.82 -17.10
N GLU A 9 12.90 14.66 -16.24
CA GLU A 9 13.47 15.96 -15.86
C GLU A 9 14.56 15.83 -14.79
N ASN A 10 14.53 14.75 -13.98
CA ASN A 10 15.42 14.54 -12.84
C ASN A 10 15.99 13.11 -12.77
N PRO A 11 16.59 12.57 -13.85
CA PRO A 11 17.03 11.16 -13.87
C PRO A 11 18.10 10.86 -12.83
N ASP A 12 19.04 11.77 -12.60
CA ASP A 12 20.12 11.59 -11.63
C ASP A 12 19.60 11.57 -10.19
N LEU A 13 18.61 12.39 -9.86
CA LEU A 13 17.95 12.39 -8.55
C LEU A 13 17.24 11.07 -8.28
N VAL A 14 16.55 10.52 -9.29
CA VAL A 14 15.89 9.20 -9.18
C VAL A 14 16.93 8.10 -9.01
N LYS A 15 18.02 8.13 -9.76
CA LYS A 15 19.14 7.17 -9.62
C LYS A 15 19.81 7.28 -8.25
N GLU A 16 19.98 8.49 -7.71
CA GLU A 16 20.50 8.69 -6.37
C GLU A 16 19.56 8.10 -5.30
N ASN A 17 18.24 8.31 -5.42
CA ASN A 17 17.25 7.71 -4.55
C ASN A 17 17.32 6.17 -4.57
N ILE A 18 17.46 5.57 -5.75
CA ILE A 18 17.66 4.11 -5.89
C ILE A 18 18.92 3.64 -5.15
N ARG A 19 20.03 4.41 -5.22
CA ARG A 19 21.28 4.09 -4.50
C ARG A 19 21.06 4.21 -2.98
N LYS A 20 20.39 5.27 -2.52
CA LYS A 20 20.04 5.45 -1.09
C LYS A 20 19.19 4.30 -0.54
N LYS A 21 18.36 3.69 -1.39
CA LYS A 21 17.58 2.48 -1.05
C LYS A 21 18.35 1.17 -1.25
N PHE A 22 19.62 1.21 -1.57
CA PHE A 22 20.48 0.02 -1.81
C PHE A 22 19.96 -0.92 -2.90
N GLN A 23 19.21 -0.39 -3.87
CA GLN A 23 18.57 -1.15 -4.94
C GLN A 23 19.29 -0.96 -6.30
N ASN A 24 20.61 -0.98 -6.30
CA ASN A 24 21.44 -0.63 -7.48
C ASN A 24 21.10 -1.40 -8.77
N ALA A 25 20.56 -2.61 -8.65
CA ALA A 25 20.10 -3.41 -9.80
C ALA A 25 18.99 -2.70 -10.60
N LYS A 26 18.28 -1.75 -10.01
CA LYS A 26 17.20 -0.98 -10.65
C LYS A 26 17.69 0.27 -11.38
N LEU A 27 18.98 0.65 -11.27
CA LEU A 27 19.51 1.85 -11.91
C LEU A 27 19.29 1.90 -13.45
N PRO A 28 19.50 0.81 -14.21
CA PRO A 28 19.27 0.82 -15.65
C PRO A 28 17.80 1.09 -16.04
N LEU A 29 16.84 0.75 -15.17
CA LEU A 29 15.40 0.92 -15.44
C LEU A 29 15.02 2.39 -15.64
N VAL A 30 15.79 3.33 -15.06
CA VAL A 30 15.55 4.78 -15.23
C VAL A 30 15.80 5.19 -16.66
N ASP A 31 16.91 4.75 -17.27
CA ASP A 31 17.24 5.08 -18.65
C ASP A 31 16.29 4.37 -19.62
N GLU A 32 15.93 3.12 -19.33
CA GLU A 32 14.99 2.33 -20.13
C GLU A 32 13.59 2.97 -20.18
N VAL A 33 13.07 3.42 -19.04
CA VAL A 33 11.76 4.08 -18.98
C VAL A 33 11.75 5.42 -19.71
N ILE A 34 12.86 6.16 -19.71
CA ILE A 34 13.02 7.41 -20.46
C ILE A 34 13.06 7.13 -21.97
N ALA A 35 13.76 6.08 -22.40
CA ALA A 35 13.79 5.66 -23.80
C ALA A 35 12.39 5.28 -24.30
N LEU A 36 11.65 4.49 -23.53
CA LEU A 36 10.26 4.12 -23.85
C LEU A 36 9.32 5.35 -23.90
N ASP A 37 9.50 6.33 -23.01
CA ASP A 37 8.74 7.59 -23.09
C ASP A 37 9.09 8.38 -24.35
N SER A 38 10.34 8.40 -24.80
CA SER A 38 10.74 9.02 -26.08
C SER A 38 10.03 8.35 -27.25
N GLU A 39 10.09 7.02 -27.32
CA GLU A 39 9.40 6.26 -28.38
C GLU A 39 7.89 6.51 -28.40
N ARG A 40 7.27 6.54 -27.23
CA ARG A 40 5.85 6.84 -27.07
C ARG A 40 5.51 8.24 -27.60
N ARG A 41 6.29 9.25 -27.21
CA ARG A 41 6.10 10.65 -27.63
C ARG A 41 6.33 10.86 -29.11
N GLU A 42 7.34 10.20 -29.69
CA GLU A 42 7.60 10.21 -31.12
C GLU A 42 6.40 9.62 -31.89
N ALA A 43 5.87 8.47 -31.43
CA ALA A 43 4.71 7.84 -32.06
C ALA A 43 3.44 8.74 -31.98
N ILE A 44 3.25 9.46 -30.86
CA ILE A 44 2.15 10.42 -30.72
C ILE A 44 2.31 11.58 -31.69
N ASN A 45 3.48 12.23 -31.71
CA ASN A 45 3.76 13.40 -32.57
C ASN A 45 3.60 13.06 -34.06
N GLU A 46 4.13 11.91 -34.48
CA GLU A 46 4.02 11.45 -35.86
C GLU A 46 2.54 11.10 -36.20
N GLY A 47 1.83 10.46 -35.28
CA GLY A 47 0.41 10.16 -35.47
C GLY A 47 -0.46 11.41 -35.60
N GLU A 48 -0.18 12.46 -34.81
CA GLU A 48 -0.85 13.75 -34.95
C GLU A 48 -0.54 14.44 -36.28
N ALA A 49 0.70 14.40 -36.73
CA ALA A 49 1.11 14.94 -38.03
C ALA A 49 0.37 14.23 -39.19
N LEU A 50 0.33 12.87 -39.18
CA LEU A 50 -0.40 12.09 -40.18
C LEU A 50 -1.90 12.35 -40.15
N LYS A 51 -2.49 12.55 -38.97
CA LYS A 51 -3.91 12.92 -38.83
C LYS A 51 -4.20 14.29 -39.44
N ALA A 52 -3.32 15.27 -39.20
CA ALA A 52 -3.43 16.59 -39.79
C ALA A 52 -3.33 16.52 -41.31
N GLU A 53 -2.34 15.79 -41.87
CA GLU A 53 -2.13 15.56 -43.30
C GLU A 53 -3.36 14.87 -43.91
N ARG A 54 -3.87 13.79 -43.33
CA ARG A 54 -5.06 13.09 -43.79
C ARG A 54 -6.26 14.05 -43.88
N ASN A 55 -6.46 14.92 -42.89
CA ASN A 55 -7.54 15.89 -42.90
C ASN A 55 -7.37 16.93 -44.03
N LYS A 56 -6.12 17.38 -44.30
CA LYS A 56 -5.79 18.28 -45.38
C LYS A 56 -6.11 17.67 -46.77
N ILE A 57 -5.68 16.42 -47.00
CA ILE A 57 -5.91 15.66 -48.22
C ILE A 57 -7.43 15.45 -48.44
N SER A 58 -8.14 15.04 -47.38
CA SER A 58 -9.58 14.82 -47.44
C SER A 58 -10.37 16.10 -47.82
N LYS A 59 -9.97 17.24 -47.21
CA LYS A 59 -10.53 18.56 -47.60
C LYS A 59 -10.23 18.96 -49.02
N ALA A 60 -9.03 18.63 -49.55
CA ALA A 60 -8.66 18.92 -50.94
C ALA A 60 -9.45 18.10 -51.96
N ASN A 61 -9.93 16.92 -51.59
CA ASN A 61 -10.74 16.07 -52.49
C ASN A 61 -12.15 16.66 -52.77
N GLY A 62 -12.76 17.41 -51.83
CA GLY A 62 -14.09 18.00 -52.05
C GLY A 62 -14.19 18.87 -53.30
N PRO A 63 -13.38 19.89 -53.50
CA PRO A 63 -13.33 20.69 -54.72
C PRO A 63 -13.03 19.85 -55.99
N LEU A 64 -12.13 18.84 -55.92
CA LEU A 64 -11.82 17.97 -57.02
C LEU A 64 -13.02 17.15 -57.47
N PHE A 65 -13.76 16.59 -56.56
CA PHE A 65 -15.04 15.90 -56.87
C PHE A 65 -16.09 16.85 -57.49
N GLY A 66 -16.17 18.09 -56.99
CA GLY A 66 -17.05 19.11 -57.54
C GLY A 66 -16.72 19.49 -58.99
N ARG A 67 -15.42 19.60 -59.30
CA ARG A 67 -14.93 19.87 -60.66
C ARG A 67 -15.12 18.66 -61.56
N LEU A 68 -14.80 17.44 -61.08
CA LEU A 68 -14.98 16.20 -61.85
C LEU A 68 -16.40 16.02 -62.36
N LYS A 69 -17.40 16.31 -61.49
CA LYS A 69 -18.82 16.22 -61.84
C LYS A 69 -19.27 17.24 -62.90
N LYS A 70 -18.58 18.37 -63.07
CA LYS A 70 -18.94 19.45 -63.99
C LYS A 70 -18.07 19.47 -65.25
N CYS A 71 -17.03 18.69 -65.29
CA CYS A 71 -16.07 18.67 -66.40
C CYS A 71 -16.65 17.92 -67.60
N ALA A 72 -16.57 18.50 -68.80
CA ALA A 72 -17.02 17.89 -70.05
C ALA A 72 -15.85 17.31 -70.87
N ASP A 73 -14.59 17.74 -70.60
CA ASP A 73 -13.39 17.30 -71.28
C ASP A 73 -12.87 15.98 -70.67
N GLU A 74 -12.76 14.96 -71.47
CA GLU A 74 -12.35 13.61 -71.06
C GLU A 74 -10.89 13.57 -70.58
N ALA A 75 -9.99 14.40 -71.16
CA ALA A 75 -8.59 14.47 -70.71
C ALA A 75 -8.48 15.14 -69.35
N GLU A 76 -9.26 16.21 -69.09
CA GLU A 76 -9.31 16.88 -67.77
C GLU A 76 -10.01 15.97 -66.72
N LYS A 77 -11.04 15.24 -67.08
CA LYS A 77 -11.65 14.23 -66.19
C LYS A 77 -10.67 13.18 -65.71
N ALA A 78 -9.89 12.61 -66.66
CA ALA A 78 -8.90 11.61 -66.34
C ALA A 78 -7.82 12.17 -65.39
N ALA A 79 -7.37 13.43 -65.60
CA ALA A 79 -6.39 14.10 -64.75
C ALA A 79 -6.95 14.38 -63.32
N LEU A 80 -8.21 14.80 -63.20
CA LEU A 80 -8.87 15.00 -61.93
C LEU A 80 -9.08 13.68 -61.17
N GLN A 81 -9.50 12.63 -61.86
CA GLN A 81 -9.65 11.30 -61.27
C GLN A 81 -8.29 10.77 -60.76
N ALA A 82 -7.25 10.88 -61.55
CA ALA A 82 -5.90 10.46 -61.16
C ALA A 82 -5.43 11.18 -59.86
N LYS A 83 -5.74 12.49 -59.72
CA LYS A 83 -5.44 13.24 -58.48
C LYS A 83 -6.25 12.74 -57.28
N ILE A 84 -7.53 12.45 -57.46
CA ILE A 84 -8.39 11.89 -56.39
C ILE A 84 -7.87 10.52 -55.99
N ASP A 85 -7.53 9.66 -56.93
CA ASP A 85 -6.99 8.33 -56.66
C ASP A 85 -5.66 8.37 -55.93
N ALA A 86 -4.76 9.27 -56.32
CA ALA A 86 -3.51 9.52 -55.58
C ALA A 86 -3.74 10.02 -54.15
N ASN A 87 -4.70 10.93 -53.95
CA ASN A 87 -5.07 11.41 -52.66
C ASN A 87 -5.68 10.30 -51.79
N ASN A 88 -6.54 9.46 -52.36
CA ASN A 88 -7.16 8.32 -51.68
C ASN A 88 -6.09 7.27 -51.28
N ALA A 89 -5.15 7.01 -52.15
CA ALA A 89 -4.00 6.13 -51.87
C ALA A 89 -3.13 6.68 -50.68
N ALA A 90 -2.87 8.00 -50.72
CA ALA A 90 -2.15 8.65 -49.63
C ALA A 90 -2.91 8.58 -48.29
N VAL A 91 -4.22 8.82 -48.31
CA VAL A 91 -5.06 8.67 -47.10
C VAL A 91 -5.04 7.24 -46.57
N LYS A 92 -5.10 6.24 -47.44
CA LYS A 92 -5.01 4.82 -47.03
C LYS A 92 -3.65 4.50 -46.45
N ALA A 93 -2.54 4.94 -47.06
CA ALA A 93 -1.18 4.75 -46.57
C ALA A 93 -0.99 5.42 -45.19
N ASN A 94 -1.52 6.65 -45.01
CA ASN A 94 -1.49 7.34 -43.72
C ASN A 94 -2.30 6.59 -42.67
N ALA A 95 -3.46 6.00 -42.97
CA ALA A 95 -4.25 5.21 -42.05
C ALA A 95 -3.50 3.97 -41.59
N GLU A 96 -2.87 3.22 -42.50
CA GLU A 96 -2.05 2.04 -42.16
C GLU A 96 -0.85 2.41 -41.27
N ARG A 97 -0.21 3.55 -41.55
CA ARG A 97 0.91 4.05 -40.74
C ARG A 97 0.45 4.49 -39.35
N MET A 98 -0.72 5.13 -39.24
CA MET A 98 -1.33 5.50 -37.96
C MET A 98 -1.62 4.27 -37.08
N THR A 99 -2.18 3.19 -37.68
CA THR A 99 -2.42 1.95 -36.93
C THR A 99 -1.12 1.39 -36.34
N ARG A 100 -0.03 1.34 -37.09
CA ARG A 100 1.28 0.89 -36.59
C ARG A 100 1.84 1.79 -35.49
N LEU A 101 1.61 3.11 -35.57
CA LEU A 101 2.03 4.05 -34.54
C LEU A 101 1.21 3.90 -33.26
N GLU A 102 -0.08 3.63 -33.37
CA GLU A 102 -0.94 3.32 -32.22
C GLU A 102 -0.49 2.03 -31.52
N GLU A 103 -0.15 0.98 -32.28
CA GLU A 103 0.43 -0.25 -31.73
C GLU A 103 1.78 0.01 -31.05
N LYS A 104 2.68 0.77 -31.70
CA LYS A 104 3.98 1.14 -31.12
C LYS A 104 3.80 1.91 -29.81
N LYS A 105 2.91 2.90 -29.81
CA LYS A 105 2.55 3.65 -28.60
C LYS A 105 2.04 2.74 -27.49
N ALA A 106 1.08 1.87 -27.78
CA ALA A 106 0.48 0.96 -26.79
C ALA A 106 1.52 0.00 -26.19
N ASN A 107 2.41 -0.54 -27.02
CA ASN A 107 3.50 -1.40 -26.58
C ASN A 107 4.50 -0.66 -25.67
N ALA A 108 4.89 0.56 -26.06
CA ALA A 108 5.77 1.40 -25.25
C ALA A 108 5.13 1.77 -23.90
N GLU A 109 3.84 2.13 -23.89
CA GLU A 109 3.09 2.42 -22.66
C GLU A 109 2.99 1.20 -21.73
N ALA A 110 2.72 0.02 -22.27
CA ALA A 110 2.64 -1.22 -21.49
C ALA A 110 4.01 -1.59 -20.88
N ALA A 111 5.11 -1.49 -21.67
CA ALA A 111 6.47 -1.75 -21.19
C ALA A 111 6.88 -0.72 -20.12
N MET A 112 6.65 0.56 -20.39
CA MET A 112 6.94 1.65 -19.46
C MET A 112 6.22 1.48 -18.14
N ASN A 113 4.93 1.13 -18.15
CA ASN A 113 4.15 0.93 -16.94
C ASN A 113 4.70 -0.20 -16.07
N LYS A 114 5.16 -1.30 -16.68
CA LYS A 114 5.81 -2.39 -15.93
C LYS A 114 7.07 -1.91 -15.19
N LEU A 115 7.90 -1.11 -15.86
CA LEU A 115 9.13 -0.57 -15.24
C LEU A 115 8.80 0.45 -14.14
N LEU A 116 7.81 1.31 -14.36
CA LEU A 116 7.38 2.32 -13.39
C LEU A 116 6.83 1.68 -12.10
N LEU A 117 6.25 0.47 -12.16
CA LEU A 117 5.78 -0.27 -10.99
C LEU A 117 6.94 -0.79 -10.12
N VAL A 118 8.14 -0.94 -10.70
CA VAL A 118 9.34 -1.48 -10.02
C VAL A 118 10.26 -0.37 -9.50
N ILE A 119 10.27 0.81 -10.14
CA ILE A 119 11.04 1.96 -9.66
C ILE A 119 10.45 2.46 -8.34
N PRO A 120 11.28 2.55 -7.26
CA PRO A 120 10.77 2.92 -5.93
C PRO A 120 10.34 4.38 -5.86
N GLN A 121 9.45 4.68 -4.91
CA GLN A 121 9.05 6.04 -4.55
C GLN A 121 10.25 6.81 -3.99
N MET A 122 10.25 8.15 -4.18
CA MET A 122 11.23 9.03 -3.56
C MET A 122 11.09 8.99 -2.05
N ILE A 123 12.21 8.80 -1.35
CA ILE A 123 12.22 8.88 0.12
C ILE A 123 12.22 10.32 0.60
N ASP A 124 11.61 10.56 1.77
CA ASP A 124 11.70 11.85 2.45
C ASP A 124 13.15 12.13 2.87
N GLU A 125 13.56 13.39 2.85
CA GLU A 125 14.92 13.81 3.19
C GLU A 125 15.33 13.48 4.63
N SER A 126 14.36 13.31 5.54
CA SER A 126 14.58 12.96 6.94
C SER A 126 14.79 11.46 7.19
N VAL A 127 14.66 10.61 6.15
CA VAL A 127 14.83 9.16 6.29
C VAL A 127 16.30 8.82 6.55
N PRO A 128 16.62 8.06 7.62
CA PRO A 128 17.97 7.58 7.86
C PRO A 128 18.48 6.73 6.69
N ILE A 129 19.75 6.87 6.35
CA ILE A 129 20.35 6.08 5.26
C ILE A 129 21.02 4.84 5.86
N GLY A 130 20.57 3.67 5.45
CA GLY A 130 21.10 2.38 5.89
C GLY A 130 20.64 1.23 5.01
N PRO A 131 21.41 0.12 4.91
CA PRO A 131 21.14 -0.98 3.99
C PRO A 131 19.96 -1.87 4.39
N ASP A 132 19.65 -2.00 5.67
CA ASP A 132 18.67 -2.92 6.24
C ASP A 132 18.16 -2.45 7.61
N ASP A 133 17.22 -3.20 8.21
CA ASP A 133 16.55 -2.90 9.47
C ASP A 133 17.48 -2.68 10.67
N SER A 134 18.72 -3.23 10.63
CA SER A 134 19.72 -2.98 11.68
C SER A 134 20.16 -1.52 11.78
N CYS A 135 19.89 -0.73 10.74
CA CYS A 135 20.16 0.71 10.67
C CYS A 135 18.95 1.59 11.00
N ASN A 136 17.84 1.00 11.43
CA ASN A 136 16.69 1.75 11.91
C ASN A 136 17.07 2.54 13.19
N VAL A 137 16.51 3.73 13.33
CA VAL A 137 16.92 4.68 14.38
C VAL A 137 15.82 4.82 15.43
N GLU A 138 16.16 4.48 16.68
CA GLU A 138 15.29 4.78 17.81
C GLU A 138 15.24 6.31 18.02
N VAL A 139 14.03 6.86 17.99
CA VAL A 139 13.81 8.32 18.13
C VAL A 139 13.33 8.67 19.53
N GLU A 140 12.36 7.92 20.06
CA GLU A 140 11.72 8.25 21.33
C GLU A 140 11.20 6.99 22.04
N ARG A 141 11.27 7.00 23.39
CA ARG A 141 10.70 5.96 24.26
C ARG A 141 9.56 6.52 25.09
N PHE A 142 8.55 5.68 25.31
CA PHE A 142 7.35 6.03 26.05
C PHE A 142 7.08 4.97 27.12
N GLY A 143 7.20 5.37 28.38
CA GLY A 143 7.08 4.51 29.54
C GLY A 143 8.37 3.75 29.87
N GLU A 144 8.48 3.36 31.13
CA GLU A 144 9.65 2.67 31.66
C GLU A 144 9.54 1.16 31.48
N PRO A 145 10.48 0.53 30.76
CA PRO A 145 10.56 -0.93 30.66
C PRO A 145 10.73 -1.56 32.04
N LYS A 146 9.92 -2.56 32.36
CA LYS A 146 10.01 -3.31 33.59
C LYS A 146 10.28 -4.77 33.29
N THR A 147 11.18 -5.39 34.04
CA THR A 147 11.43 -6.82 34.01
C THR A 147 11.14 -7.35 35.42
N PRO A 148 10.16 -8.26 35.60
CA PRO A 148 9.89 -8.84 36.91
C PRO A 148 11.05 -9.72 37.38
N ASP A 149 11.08 -10.03 38.66
CA ASP A 149 12.08 -10.87 39.31
C ASP A 149 11.77 -12.39 39.20
N PHE A 150 10.73 -12.74 38.43
CA PHE A 150 10.36 -14.11 38.12
C PHE A 150 10.45 -14.40 36.60
N PRO A 151 10.66 -15.66 36.20
CA PRO A 151 10.77 -16.01 34.79
C PRO A 151 9.41 -15.87 34.09
N ILE A 152 9.41 -15.24 32.91
CA ILE A 152 8.24 -15.11 32.04
C ILE A 152 8.28 -16.24 31.01
N PRO A 153 7.28 -17.16 30.98
CA PRO A 153 7.17 -18.22 30.00
C PRO A 153 6.94 -17.64 28.58
N TYR A 154 7.07 -18.51 27.58
CA TYR A 154 6.71 -18.16 26.22
C TYR A 154 5.20 -17.85 26.13
N HIS A 155 4.80 -16.92 25.27
CA HIS A 155 3.41 -16.44 25.27
C HIS A 155 2.37 -17.56 25.03
N THR A 156 2.70 -18.60 24.26
CA THR A 156 1.77 -19.75 24.12
C THR A 156 1.66 -20.55 25.40
N GLU A 157 2.76 -20.75 26.14
CA GLU A 157 2.72 -21.42 27.44
C GLU A 157 1.89 -20.63 28.47
N ILE A 158 1.93 -19.29 28.40
CA ILE A 158 1.03 -18.45 29.22
C ILE A 158 -0.42 -18.72 28.80
N MET A 159 -0.73 -18.68 27.49
CA MET A 159 -2.09 -18.92 26.98
C MET A 159 -2.62 -20.32 27.33
N GLU A 160 -1.77 -21.35 27.27
CA GLU A 160 -2.10 -22.74 27.59
C GLU A 160 -2.57 -22.89 29.04
N ARG A 161 -2.00 -22.15 29.99
CA ARG A 161 -2.43 -22.15 31.40
C ARG A 161 -3.89 -21.69 31.60
N PHE A 162 -4.47 -21.02 30.62
CA PHE A 162 -5.86 -20.56 30.58
C PHE A 162 -6.75 -21.43 29.69
N ASP A 163 -6.26 -22.57 29.15
CA ASP A 163 -6.89 -23.30 28.04
C ASP A 163 -7.24 -22.38 26.87
N GLY A 164 -6.41 -21.35 26.65
CA GLY A 164 -6.69 -20.21 25.80
C GLY A 164 -6.20 -20.32 24.36
N VAL A 165 -5.42 -21.36 24.03
CA VAL A 165 -4.89 -21.60 22.68
C VAL A 165 -4.79 -23.10 22.39
N ASP A 166 -5.10 -23.48 21.11
CA ASP A 166 -4.87 -24.83 20.62
C ASP A 166 -4.20 -24.75 19.24
N MET A 167 -2.87 -24.81 19.25
CA MET A 167 -2.05 -24.79 18.02
C MET A 167 -2.08 -26.15 17.29
N ASP A 168 -2.20 -27.25 18.02
CA ASP A 168 -2.22 -28.60 17.46
C ASP A 168 -3.52 -28.87 16.68
N ALA A 169 -4.67 -28.45 17.19
CA ALA A 169 -5.92 -28.52 16.47
C ALA A 169 -5.87 -27.64 15.20
N ALA A 170 -5.33 -26.44 15.30
CA ALA A 170 -5.16 -25.57 14.14
C ALA A 170 -4.25 -26.18 13.08
N ALA A 171 -3.13 -26.81 13.49
CA ALA A 171 -2.24 -27.51 12.57
C ALA A 171 -2.92 -28.68 11.84
N ARG A 172 -3.81 -29.42 12.52
CA ARG A 172 -4.59 -30.52 11.88
C ARG A 172 -5.62 -30.00 10.87
N VAL A 173 -6.17 -28.81 11.09
CA VAL A 173 -7.24 -28.23 10.23
C VAL A 173 -6.68 -27.44 9.07
N SER A 174 -5.65 -26.61 9.32
CA SER A 174 -5.18 -25.60 8.36
C SER A 174 -3.68 -25.61 8.12
N GLY A 175 -2.92 -26.39 8.89
CA GLY A 175 -1.46 -26.39 8.87
C GLY A 175 -0.86 -25.48 9.95
N ASN A 176 0.47 -25.40 9.96
CA ASN A 176 1.19 -24.51 10.88
C ASN A 176 0.95 -23.04 10.53
N GLY A 177 1.07 -22.17 11.53
CA GLY A 177 0.86 -20.72 11.34
C GLY A 177 -0.62 -20.29 11.42
N PHE A 178 -1.46 -21.16 12.00
CA PHE A 178 -2.85 -20.87 12.39
C PHE A 178 -3.03 -21.15 13.86
N TYR A 179 -4.12 -20.69 14.44
CA TYR A 179 -4.44 -20.89 15.87
C TYR A 179 -5.94 -21.04 16.10
N TYR A 180 -6.28 -21.74 17.19
CA TYR A 180 -7.56 -21.52 17.86
C TYR A 180 -7.29 -20.71 19.14
N LEU A 181 -8.02 -19.61 19.34
CA LEU A 181 -8.08 -18.91 20.62
C LEU A 181 -9.37 -19.29 21.32
N MET A 182 -9.32 -19.46 22.64
CA MET A 182 -10.45 -19.95 23.43
C MET A 182 -10.57 -19.17 24.75
N GLY A 183 -11.72 -19.29 25.39
CA GLY A 183 -11.98 -18.76 26.73
C GLY A 183 -11.66 -17.28 26.91
N ASP A 184 -10.99 -16.98 28.00
CA ASP A 184 -10.62 -15.60 28.35
C ASP A 184 -9.55 -15.00 27.41
N ILE A 185 -8.69 -15.81 26.81
CA ILE A 185 -7.71 -15.34 25.81
C ILE A 185 -8.42 -14.88 24.51
N ALA A 186 -9.40 -15.65 24.03
CA ALA A 186 -10.21 -15.24 22.87
C ALA A 186 -11.02 -13.98 23.17
N ARG A 187 -11.54 -13.87 24.41
CA ARG A 187 -12.24 -12.65 24.86
C ARG A 187 -11.29 -11.46 24.93
N LEU A 188 -10.07 -11.64 25.43
CA LEU A 188 -9.06 -10.57 25.50
C LEU A 188 -8.67 -10.10 24.09
N HIS A 189 -8.52 -11.01 23.12
CA HIS A 189 -8.32 -10.70 21.72
C HIS A 189 -9.44 -9.80 21.16
N SER A 190 -10.70 -10.18 21.41
CA SER A 190 -11.86 -9.40 20.97
C SER A 190 -11.95 -8.05 21.69
N ALA A 191 -11.61 -8.00 22.99
CA ALA A 191 -11.58 -6.79 23.79
C ALA A 191 -10.58 -5.76 23.25
N VAL A 192 -9.37 -6.21 22.89
CA VAL A 192 -8.33 -5.37 22.29
C VAL A 192 -8.79 -4.78 20.96
N THR A 193 -9.42 -5.59 20.12
CA THR A 193 -9.96 -5.14 18.82
C THR A 193 -11.06 -4.09 19.01
N ALA A 194 -12.01 -4.37 19.92
CA ALA A 194 -13.12 -3.46 20.21
C ALA A 194 -12.62 -2.13 20.81
N TYR A 195 -11.66 -2.20 21.73
CA TYR A 195 -11.04 -1.01 22.31
C TYR A 195 -10.30 -0.18 21.24
N GLY A 196 -9.49 -0.80 20.38
CA GLY A 196 -8.78 -0.10 19.31
C GLY A 196 -9.73 0.60 18.33
N ARG A 197 -10.86 -0.06 17.99
CA ARG A 197 -11.92 0.55 17.18
C ARG A 197 -12.50 1.79 17.85
N ASP A 198 -12.95 1.67 19.09
CA ASP A 198 -13.62 2.75 19.81
C ASP A 198 -12.66 3.90 20.08
N PHE A 199 -11.38 3.60 20.40
CA PHE A 199 -10.31 4.58 20.53
C PHE A 199 -10.16 5.43 19.25
N MET A 200 -10.20 4.82 18.08
CA MET A 200 -10.09 5.57 16.82
C MET A 200 -11.35 6.36 16.47
N ILE A 201 -12.53 5.85 16.82
CA ILE A 201 -13.78 6.61 16.67
C ILE A 201 -13.72 7.88 17.54
N ASP A 202 -13.24 7.78 18.77
CA ASP A 202 -13.06 8.92 19.67
C ASP A 202 -12.02 9.93 19.15
N LYS A 203 -11.06 9.50 18.34
CA LYS A 203 -10.12 10.37 17.60
C LYS A 203 -10.74 11.02 16.35
N GLY A 204 -12.01 10.75 16.05
CA GLY A 204 -12.75 11.31 14.93
C GLY A 204 -12.59 10.55 13.60
N PHE A 205 -12.10 9.31 13.65
CA PHE A 205 -12.03 8.47 12.46
C PHE A 205 -13.38 7.80 12.17
N THR A 206 -13.75 7.73 10.90
CA THR A 206 -14.94 7.00 10.46
C THR A 206 -14.64 5.51 10.43
N TYR A 207 -15.39 4.71 11.21
CA TYR A 207 -15.26 3.26 11.23
C TYR A 207 -15.89 2.63 9.98
N CYS A 208 -15.15 1.73 9.34
CA CYS A 208 -15.55 1.01 8.13
C CYS A 208 -15.26 -0.49 8.25
N ILE A 209 -16.14 -1.31 7.68
CA ILE A 209 -15.90 -2.73 7.42
C ILE A 209 -15.79 -2.88 5.89
N PRO A 210 -14.58 -3.11 5.36
CA PRO A 210 -14.35 -3.18 3.92
C PRO A 210 -14.58 -4.60 3.37
N PRO A 211 -14.62 -4.78 2.04
CA PRO A 211 -14.48 -6.10 1.42
C PRO A 211 -13.14 -6.75 1.79
N PHE A 212 -13.15 -8.06 2.07
CA PHE A 212 -11.94 -8.81 2.44
C PHE A 212 -11.30 -9.53 1.25
N MET A 213 -11.90 -9.39 0.07
CA MET A 213 -11.38 -9.83 -1.21
C MET A 213 -11.39 -8.66 -2.19
N ILE A 214 -10.31 -8.50 -2.96
CA ILE A 214 -10.12 -7.37 -3.87
C ILE A 214 -9.60 -7.86 -5.23
N HIS A 215 -9.85 -7.11 -6.29
CA HIS A 215 -9.34 -7.37 -7.64
C HIS A 215 -7.84 -7.17 -7.77
N GLY A 216 -7.21 -7.85 -8.73
CA GLY A 216 -5.77 -7.76 -8.98
C GLY A 216 -5.27 -6.34 -9.25
N ASN A 217 -6.04 -5.52 -9.97
CA ASN A 217 -5.69 -4.12 -10.25
C ASN A 217 -5.65 -3.25 -8.98
N VAL A 218 -6.44 -3.57 -7.95
CA VAL A 218 -6.38 -2.91 -6.65
C VAL A 218 -5.11 -3.33 -5.92
N VAL A 219 -4.78 -4.64 -5.94
CA VAL A 219 -3.54 -5.15 -5.32
C VAL A 219 -2.31 -4.46 -5.92
N GLU A 220 -2.20 -4.41 -7.27
CA GLU A 220 -1.12 -3.72 -7.98
C GLU A 220 -1.05 -2.22 -7.64
N GLY A 221 -2.18 -1.62 -7.30
CA GLY A 221 -2.26 -0.23 -6.88
C GLY A 221 -1.68 0.05 -5.50
N VAL A 222 -1.75 -0.90 -4.57
CA VAL A 222 -1.44 -0.69 -3.16
C VAL A 222 -0.13 -1.32 -2.70
N MET A 223 0.46 -2.25 -3.46
CA MET A 223 1.72 -2.92 -3.11
C MET A 223 2.63 -3.16 -4.32
N SER A 224 3.87 -3.59 -4.07
CA SER A 224 4.78 -4.01 -5.13
C SER A 224 4.43 -5.40 -5.66
N GLN A 225 4.85 -5.74 -6.88
CA GLN A 225 4.67 -7.07 -7.45
C GLN A 225 5.38 -8.15 -6.60
N THR A 226 6.56 -7.83 -6.08
CA THR A 226 7.33 -8.73 -5.20
C THR A 226 6.56 -9.04 -3.92
N ASP A 227 5.97 -8.02 -3.28
CA ASP A 227 5.17 -8.20 -2.07
C ASP A 227 3.88 -8.97 -2.38
N MET A 228 3.25 -8.72 -3.52
CA MET A 228 2.06 -9.44 -3.97
C MET A 228 2.33 -10.96 -4.07
N ASP A 229 3.41 -11.36 -4.72
CA ASP A 229 3.78 -12.76 -4.90
C ASP A 229 4.16 -13.45 -3.58
N ALA A 230 4.82 -12.71 -2.68
CA ALA A 230 5.25 -13.22 -1.39
C ALA A 230 4.11 -13.32 -0.36
N MET A 231 3.14 -12.41 -0.41
CA MET A 231 2.15 -12.21 0.66
C MET A 231 0.74 -12.70 0.30
N MET A 232 0.25 -12.42 -0.94
CA MET A 232 -1.18 -12.51 -1.24
C MET A 232 -1.66 -13.91 -1.57
N TYR A 233 -2.79 -14.34 -0.99
CA TYR A 233 -3.55 -15.51 -1.45
C TYR A 233 -4.48 -15.10 -2.59
N LYS A 234 -4.42 -15.83 -3.70
CA LYS A 234 -5.32 -15.67 -4.84
C LYS A 234 -6.39 -16.75 -4.83
N ILE A 235 -7.62 -16.38 -5.16
CA ILE A 235 -8.72 -17.32 -5.37
C ILE A 235 -8.53 -17.96 -6.75
N GLU A 236 -8.53 -19.28 -6.80
CA GLU A 236 -8.39 -20.03 -8.05
C GLU A 236 -9.61 -19.82 -8.95
N GLY A 237 -9.34 -19.53 -10.22
CA GLY A 237 -10.39 -19.32 -11.23
C GLY A 237 -11.03 -17.93 -11.23
N GLU A 238 -10.63 -17.04 -10.30
CA GLU A 238 -11.21 -15.69 -10.19
C GLU A 238 -10.12 -14.60 -10.12
N ASP A 239 -10.49 -13.38 -10.49
CA ASP A 239 -9.66 -12.19 -10.27
C ASP A 239 -9.93 -11.61 -8.89
N LEU A 240 -9.73 -12.44 -7.85
CA LEU A 240 -9.89 -12.05 -6.45
C LEU A 240 -8.70 -12.51 -5.61
N TYR A 241 -8.31 -11.66 -4.67
CA TYR A 241 -7.23 -11.89 -3.71
C TYR A 241 -7.74 -11.60 -2.31
N LEU A 242 -7.39 -12.46 -1.35
CA LEU A 242 -7.61 -12.19 0.07
C LEU A 242 -6.70 -11.05 0.52
N ILE A 243 -7.23 -10.09 1.26
CA ILE A 243 -6.45 -8.94 1.75
C ILE A 243 -5.42 -9.34 2.80
N GLY A 244 -4.22 -8.77 2.72
CA GLY A 244 -3.19 -8.88 3.77
C GLY A 244 -3.32 -7.81 4.86
N THR A 245 -4.17 -6.80 4.63
CA THR A 245 -4.52 -5.69 5.53
C THR A 245 -5.75 -4.97 4.99
N SER A 246 -6.55 -4.37 5.86
CA SER A 246 -7.69 -3.55 5.42
C SER A 246 -7.27 -2.29 4.63
N GLU A 247 -6.04 -1.82 4.78
CA GLU A 247 -5.47 -0.75 3.96
C GLU A 247 -5.75 -0.97 2.47
N HIS A 248 -5.53 -2.20 1.97
CA HIS A 248 -5.69 -2.53 0.57
C HIS A 248 -7.10 -2.19 0.05
N SER A 249 -8.13 -2.66 0.75
CA SER A 249 -9.52 -2.37 0.40
C SER A 249 -9.89 -0.92 0.63
N MET A 250 -9.40 -0.33 1.71
CA MET A 250 -9.77 1.03 2.10
C MET A 250 -9.21 2.08 1.13
N ILE A 251 -7.99 1.89 0.65
CA ILE A 251 -7.43 2.75 -0.42
C ILE A 251 -8.09 2.41 -1.76
N GLY A 252 -8.32 1.13 -2.04
CA GLY A 252 -9.06 0.66 -3.23
C GLY A 252 -10.46 1.25 -3.36
N LYS A 253 -11.11 1.64 -2.25
CA LYS A 253 -12.40 2.37 -2.25
C LYS A 253 -12.40 3.61 -3.13
N PHE A 254 -11.25 4.24 -3.33
CA PHE A 254 -11.11 5.49 -4.08
C PHE A 254 -10.61 5.29 -5.53
N ILE A 255 -10.47 4.05 -6.01
CA ILE A 255 -9.99 3.77 -7.37
C ILE A 255 -10.77 4.55 -8.43
N ASP A 256 -10.06 5.18 -9.38
CA ASP A 256 -10.61 6.01 -10.47
C ASP A 256 -11.49 7.20 -10.01
N GLN A 257 -11.47 7.58 -8.72
CA GLN A 257 -12.27 8.67 -8.20
C GLN A 257 -11.58 10.04 -8.32
N ILE A 258 -12.38 11.07 -8.53
CA ILE A 258 -11.99 12.48 -8.34
C ILE A 258 -12.70 12.99 -7.10
N LEU A 259 -11.95 13.14 -6.03
CA LEU A 259 -12.47 13.62 -4.75
C LEU A 259 -12.60 15.14 -4.76
N PRO A 260 -13.65 15.72 -4.17
CA PRO A 260 -13.69 17.16 -3.91
C PRO A 260 -12.74 17.49 -2.75
N GLU A 261 -12.03 18.63 -2.88
CA GLU A 261 -11.00 19.02 -1.91
C GLU A 261 -11.57 19.29 -0.51
N ASP A 262 -12.80 19.79 -0.42
CA ASP A 262 -13.53 20.05 0.84
C ASP A 262 -13.85 18.78 1.64
N LYS A 263 -13.67 17.59 1.04
CA LYS A 263 -13.83 16.29 1.69
C LYS A 263 -12.51 15.73 2.25
N LEU A 264 -11.42 16.42 2.11
CA LEU A 264 -10.14 16.03 2.70
C LEU A 264 -9.92 16.72 4.07
N PRO A 265 -9.27 16.06 5.02
CA PRO A 265 -8.78 14.69 4.94
C PRO A 265 -9.89 13.65 5.06
N GLN A 266 -9.75 12.50 4.35
CA GLN A 266 -10.52 11.30 4.67
C GLN A 266 -9.79 10.54 5.77
N THR A 267 -10.38 10.43 6.95
CA THR A 267 -9.84 9.72 8.11
C THR A 267 -10.69 8.50 8.39
N LEU A 268 -10.17 7.32 8.08
CA LEU A 268 -10.90 6.07 8.15
C LEU A 268 -10.19 5.09 9.07
N THR A 269 -10.95 4.34 9.86
CA THR A 269 -10.43 3.21 10.63
C THR A 269 -11.22 1.96 10.26
N SER A 270 -10.53 0.83 10.15
CA SER A 270 -11.16 -0.39 9.69
C SER A 270 -10.63 -1.63 10.37
N TYR A 271 -11.54 -2.52 10.69
CA TYR A 271 -11.25 -3.88 11.11
C TYR A 271 -11.26 -4.82 9.92
N SER A 272 -10.33 -5.76 9.89
CA SER A 272 -10.41 -6.90 8.98
C SER A 272 -9.65 -8.11 9.49
N PRO A 273 -10.04 -9.33 9.08
CA PRO A 273 -9.09 -10.43 8.99
C PRO A 273 -8.02 -10.08 7.95
N CYS A 274 -6.82 -10.60 8.16
CA CYS A 274 -5.66 -10.42 7.29
C CYS A 274 -5.10 -11.81 6.95
N PHE A 275 -4.77 -12.01 5.68
CA PHE A 275 -4.28 -13.29 5.18
C PHE A 275 -2.93 -13.09 4.51
N ARG A 276 -1.88 -13.77 5.01
CA ARG A 276 -0.52 -13.62 4.51
C ARG A 276 0.16 -14.98 4.34
N LYS A 277 0.81 -15.19 3.19
CA LYS A 277 1.59 -16.42 2.94
C LYS A 277 2.85 -16.52 3.79
N GLU A 278 3.34 -15.41 4.34
CA GLU A 278 4.54 -15.34 5.19
C GLU A 278 5.75 -16.14 4.62
N LYS A 279 5.94 -16.06 3.29
CA LYS A 279 7.03 -16.78 2.62
C LYS A 279 8.38 -16.19 3.04
N GLY A 280 9.29 -17.05 3.51
CA GLY A 280 10.66 -16.69 3.86
C GLY A 280 10.86 -16.27 5.33
N ALA A 281 9.81 -16.28 6.14
CA ALA A 281 9.93 -16.05 7.57
C ALA A 281 10.54 -17.28 8.29
N HIS A 282 11.64 -17.07 9.00
CA HIS A 282 12.34 -18.11 9.75
C HIS A 282 12.92 -17.54 11.05
N GLY A 283 12.52 -18.09 12.20
CA GLY A 283 13.08 -17.75 13.51
C GLY A 283 12.30 -18.38 14.65
N ILE A 284 12.98 -18.69 15.76
CA ILE A 284 12.33 -19.28 16.94
C ILE A 284 11.37 -18.29 17.60
N GLU A 285 11.70 -17.00 17.59
CA GLU A 285 10.90 -15.92 18.16
C GLU A 285 9.68 -15.57 17.30
N GLU A 286 9.65 -16.04 16.05
CA GLU A 286 8.52 -15.84 15.12
C GLU A 286 7.46 -16.96 15.22
N ARG A 287 7.63 -17.90 16.17
CA ARG A 287 6.67 -18.99 16.45
C ARG A 287 5.45 -18.49 17.22
N GLY A 288 4.54 -19.42 17.51
CA GLY A 288 3.33 -19.14 18.26
C GLY A 288 2.40 -18.24 17.46
N VAL A 289 1.94 -17.14 18.08
CA VAL A 289 1.00 -16.20 17.44
C VAL A 289 1.70 -14.92 16.90
N TYR A 290 3.03 -14.86 16.92
CA TYR A 290 3.76 -13.68 16.47
C TYR A 290 3.70 -13.52 14.93
N ARG A 291 3.94 -14.59 14.18
CA ARG A 291 3.89 -14.61 12.71
C ARG A 291 3.02 -15.78 12.22
N ILE A 292 1.88 -15.42 11.66
CA ILE A 292 0.79 -16.35 11.34
C ILE A 292 0.13 -15.99 10.01
N HIS A 293 -0.48 -16.98 9.35
CA HIS A 293 -1.10 -16.83 8.04
C HIS A 293 -2.44 -16.10 8.07
N GLN A 294 -3.14 -16.19 9.21
CA GLN A 294 -4.43 -15.52 9.42
C GLN A 294 -4.41 -14.82 10.77
N PHE A 295 -4.71 -13.53 10.77
CA PHE A 295 -4.85 -12.72 11.97
C PHE A 295 -5.86 -11.60 11.73
N GLU A 296 -6.18 -10.86 12.75
CA GLU A 296 -7.07 -9.71 12.69
C GLU A 296 -6.28 -8.43 12.95
N LYS A 297 -6.76 -7.34 12.37
CA LYS A 297 -6.12 -6.04 12.52
C LYS A 297 -7.13 -4.90 12.46
N GLN A 298 -6.97 -3.92 13.34
CA GLN A 298 -7.57 -2.60 13.23
C GLN A 298 -6.53 -1.65 12.64
N GLU A 299 -6.90 -0.97 11.56
CA GLU A 299 -6.07 -0.02 10.83
C GLU A 299 -6.61 1.40 10.92
N MET A 300 -5.71 2.38 10.76
CA MET A 300 -6.06 3.76 10.46
C MET A 300 -5.49 4.16 9.09
N ILE A 301 -6.32 4.78 8.27
CA ILE A 301 -6.00 5.20 6.91
C ILE A 301 -6.34 6.67 6.77
N VAL A 302 -5.43 7.44 6.16
CA VAL A 302 -5.65 8.85 5.85
C VAL A 302 -5.39 9.10 4.37
N VAL A 303 -6.34 9.80 3.73
CA VAL A 303 -6.15 10.39 2.40
C VAL A 303 -6.22 11.90 2.59
N CYS A 304 -5.14 12.61 2.28
CA CYS A 304 -5.02 14.05 2.59
C CYS A 304 -4.34 14.85 1.46
N LYS A 305 -4.32 16.17 1.64
CA LYS A 305 -3.51 17.05 0.79
C LYS A 305 -2.01 16.71 0.97
N PRO A 306 -1.19 16.89 -0.08
CA PRO A 306 0.25 16.63 0.01
C PRO A 306 0.94 17.38 1.15
N GLU A 307 0.59 18.65 1.35
CA GLU A 307 1.13 19.53 2.40
C GLU A 307 0.82 19.06 3.83
N ASP A 308 -0.30 18.35 4.02
CA ASP A 308 -0.76 17.87 5.33
C ASP A 308 -0.15 16.49 5.70
N SER A 309 0.45 15.78 4.75
CA SER A 309 0.82 14.37 4.95
C SER A 309 1.88 14.17 6.03
N LYS A 310 2.80 15.12 6.21
CA LYS A 310 3.82 15.07 7.26
C LYS A 310 3.19 15.21 8.65
N ALA A 311 2.25 16.14 8.81
CA ALA A 311 1.53 16.32 10.07
C ALA A 311 0.65 15.10 10.40
N TRP A 312 0.01 14.49 9.39
CA TRP A 312 -0.76 13.26 9.59
C TRP A 312 0.13 12.07 9.95
N TYR A 313 1.30 11.93 9.34
CA TYR A 313 2.26 10.88 9.70
C TYR A 313 2.62 10.95 11.18
N GLU A 314 3.01 12.14 11.67
CA GLU A 314 3.34 12.38 13.08
C GLU A 314 2.16 12.07 14.02
N LYS A 315 0.95 12.46 13.64
CA LYS A 315 -0.26 12.26 14.42
C LYS A 315 -0.65 10.77 14.50
N MET A 316 -0.52 10.04 13.40
CA MET A 316 -0.94 8.65 13.31
C MET A 316 -0.09 7.72 14.18
N TRP A 317 1.24 7.83 14.13
CA TRP A 317 2.07 6.97 14.97
C TRP A 317 1.93 7.32 16.46
N ARG A 318 1.71 8.59 16.81
CA ARG A 318 1.42 9.00 18.19
C ARG A 318 0.12 8.41 18.71
N TYR A 319 -0.89 8.22 17.88
CA TYR A 319 -2.12 7.51 18.28
C TYR A 319 -1.84 6.05 18.66
N SER A 320 -0.97 5.35 17.95
CA SER A 320 -0.56 4.00 18.36
C SER A 320 0.18 4.02 19.69
N VAL A 321 1.11 4.94 19.89
CA VAL A 321 1.79 5.12 21.19
C VAL A 321 0.77 5.37 22.30
N GLU A 322 -0.17 6.30 22.10
CA GLU A 322 -1.21 6.63 23.09
C GLU A 322 -2.07 5.42 23.45
N LEU A 323 -2.46 4.61 22.45
CA LEU A 323 -3.24 3.39 22.69
C LEU A 323 -2.43 2.39 23.53
N PHE A 324 -1.19 2.10 23.18
CA PHE A 324 -0.36 1.17 23.94
C PHE A 324 -0.06 1.70 25.36
N ARG A 325 0.16 2.99 25.51
CA ARG A 325 0.37 3.62 26.83
C ARG A 325 -0.89 3.61 27.70
N SER A 326 -2.08 3.67 27.11
CA SER A 326 -3.34 3.51 27.84
C SER A 326 -3.56 2.10 28.40
N LEU A 327 -2.79 1.13 27.88
CA LEU A 327 -2.73 -0.25 28.35
C LEU A 327 -1.49 -0.52 29.25
N ASP A 328 -0.78 0.52 29.69
CA ASP A 328 0.43 0.47 30.50
C ASP A 328 1.62 -0.28 29.85
N ILE A 329 1.60 -0.48 28.54
CA ILE A 329 2.67 -1.14 27.80
C ILE A 329 3.73 -0.11 27.39
N PRO A 330 5.00 -0.28 27.80
CA PRO A 330 6.12 0.55 27.33
C PRO A 330 6.36 0.30 25.85
N VAL A 331 6.55 1.40 25.08
CA VAL A 331 6.83 1.33 23.64
C VAL A 331 7.96 2.28 23.26
N ARG A 332 8.55 2.05 22.08
CA ARG A 332 9.45 3.00 21.42
C ARG A 332 9.03 3.25 19.99
N GLN A 333 9.40 4.40 19.47
CA GLN A 333 9.27 4.70 18.04
C GLN A 333 10.64 4.48 17.39
N LEU A 334 10.65 3.67 16.33
CA LEU A 334 11.81 3.29 15.54
C LEU A 334 11.63 3.80 14.10
N GLU A 335 12.41 4.79 13.67
CA GLU A 335 12.35 5.31 12.31
C GLU A 335 13.06 4.35 11.35
N CYS A 336 12.35 3.89 10.31
CA CYS A 336 12.88 2.97 9.32
C CYS A 336 13.90 3.66 8.42
N CYS A 337 15.03 3.00 8.18
CA CYS A 337 16.05 3.49 7.25
C CYS A 337 15.68 3.20 5.78
N SER A 338 16.42 3.80 4.88
CA SER A 338 16.14 3.78 3.44
C SER A 338 16.14 2.38 2.82
N GLY A 339 16.96 1.45 3.30
CA GLY A 339 17.04 0.07 2.81
C GLY A 339 15.91 -0.82 3.32
N ASP A 340 15.32 -0.47 4.46
CA ASP A 340 14.19 -1.18 5.06
C ASP A 340 12.82 -0.71 4.49
N LEU A 341 12.77 0.48 3.88
CA LEU A 341 11.53 0.99 3.29
C LEU A 341 11.07 0.18 2.08
N ALA A 342 9.84 -0.31 2.10
CA ALA A 342 9.17 -0.86 0.93
C ALA A 342 9.11 0.16 -0.24
N ASP A 343 8.98 -0.33 -1.47
CA ASP A 343 9.13 0.49 -2.69
C ASP A 343 8.12 1.64 -2.80
N LEU A 344 6.93 1.49 -2.25
CA LEU A 344 5.88 2.53 -2.31
C LEU A 344 5.99 3.57 -1.20
N LYS A 345 6.75 3.30 -0.13
CA LYS A 345 6.85 4.18 1.03
C LYS A 345 7.87 5.29 0.79
N CYS A 346 7.51 6.52 1.10
CA CYS A 346 8.45 7.64 1.19
C CYS A 346 9.01 7.82 2.59
N LYS A 347 8.27 7.39 3.63
CA LYS A 347 8.72 7.40 5.03
C LYS A 347 7.93 6.35 5.82
N SER A 348 8.58 5.71 6.79
CA SER A 348 7.93 4.75 7.70
C SER A 348 8.60 4.77 9.07
N CYS A 349 7.82 4.50 10.11
CA CYS A 349 8.36 4.14 11.42
C CYS A 349 7.56 2.99 12.02
N ASP A 350 8.23 2.22 12.86
CA ASP A 350 7.59 1.19 13.64
C ASP A 350 7.40 1.64 15.08
N ILE A 351 6.30 1.19 15.69
CA ILE A 351 6.12 1.24 17.13
C ILE A 351 6.38 -0.16 17.63
N GLU A 352 7.33 -0.25 18.54
CA GLU A 352 7.73 -1.49 19.15
C GLU A 352 7.37 -1.51 20.64
N ALA A 353 6.80 -2.64 21.10
CA ALA A 353 6.45 -2.86 22.50
C ALA A 353 7.57 -3.57 23.25
N TRP A 354 7.73 -3.26 24.53
CA TRP A 354 8.66 -3.95 25.42
C TRP A 354 8.23 -5.39 25.68
N SER A 355 9.14 -6.32 25.49
CA SER A 355 9.02 -7.71 25.93
C SER A 355 9.88 -7.93 27.18
N PRO A 356 9.27 -8.06 28.36
CA PRO A 356 10.02 -8.37 29.58
C PRO A 356 10.73 -9.72 29.52
N ARG A 357 10.17 -10.70 28.79
CA ARG A 357 10.74 -12.03 28.56
C ARG A 357 12.04 -11.96 27.77
N GLN A 358 12.04 -11.20 26.67
CA GLN A 358 13.20 -11.07 25.78
C GLN A 358 14.16 -9.96 26.23
N GLN A 359 13.72 -9.06 27.11
CA GLN A 359 14.39 -7.82 27.51
C GLN A 359 14.77 -6.94 26.31
N LYS A 360 13.88 -6.88 25.32
CA LYS A 360 14.01 -6.07 24.11
C LYS A 360 12.63 -5.64 23.60
N TYR A 361 12.64 -4.69 22.70
CA TYR A 361 11.43 -4.26 21.99
C TYR A 361 11.18 -5.13 20.77
N PHE A 362 9.89 -5.27 20.37
CA PHE A 362 9.46 -5.95 19.16
C PHE A 362 8.34 -5.18 18.49
N GLU A 363 8.28 -5.25 17.16
CA GLU A 363 7.32 -4.51 16.33
C GLU A 363 5.87 -4.93 16.62
N VAL A 364 5.02 -3.92 16.87
CA VAL A 364 3.57 -4.09 17.10
C VAL A 364 2.72 -3.25 16.15
N CYS A 365 3.24 -2.15 15.63
CA CYS A 365 2.59 -1.31 14.62
C CYS A 365 3.63 -0.78 13.64
N SER A 366 3.19 -0.49 12.41
CA SER A 366 4.01 0.18 11.40
C SER A 366 3.21 1.30 10.75
N CYS A 367 3.71 2.52 10.86
CA CYS A 367 3.15 3.73 10.29
C CYS A 367 3.87 4.09 8.99
N SER A 368 3.12 4.36 7.92
CA SER A 368 3.70 4.61 6.61
C SER A 368 3.07 5.83 5.93
N ASN A 369 3.93 6.69 5.37
CA ASN A 369 3.55 7.68 4.38
C ASN A 369 3.96 7.18 3.00
N LEU A 370 3.01 7.04 2.08
CA LEU A 370 3.24 6.56 0.73
C LEU A 370 3.27 7.70 -0.30
N GLY A 371 3.12 8.95 0.16
CA GLY A 371 3.02 10.09 -0.74
C GLY A 371 1.90 9.87 -1.77
N ASP A 372 2.17 10.18 -3.03
CA ASP A 372 1.22 9.99 -4.13
C ASP A 372 1.28 8.61 -4.80
N ALA A 373 2.07 7.67 -4.29
CA ALA A 373 2.36 6.41 -4.98
C ALA A 373 1.09 5.59 -5.27
N GLN A 374 0.25 5.38 -4.26
CA GLN A 374 -1.01 4.63 -4.41
C GLN A 374 -2.05 5.45 -5.18
N ALA A 375 -2.16 6.75 -4.93
CA ALA A 375 -3.08 7.63 -5.64
C ALA A 375 -2.80 7.63 -7.15
N ARG A 376 -1.54 7.65 -7.54
CA ARG A 376 -1.13 7.58 -8.95
C ARG A 376 -1.47 6.24 -9.60
N ARG A 377 -1.18 5.12 -8.92
CA ARG A 377 -1.47 3.77 -9.42
C ARG A 377 -2.96 3.51 -9.56
N LEU A 378 -3.75 3.93 -8.57
CA LEU A 378 -5.21 3.76 -8.53
C LEU A 378 -5.97 4.90 -9.21
N LYS A 379 -5.28 5.88 -9.82
CA LYS A 379 -5.85 7.05 -10.49
C LYS A 379 -6.78 7.88 -9.59
N ILE A 380 -6.46 7.95 -8.30
CA ILE A 380 -7.16 8.79 -7.35
C ILE A 380 -6.70 10.23 -7.56
N ARG A 381 -7.63 11.15 -7.73
CA ARG A 381 -7.33 12.58 -7.94
C ARG A 381 -8.19 13.42 -7.03
N VAL A 382 -7.77 14.63 -6.80
CA VAL A 382 -8.53 15.65 -6.07
C VAL A 382 -8.76 16.84 -6.99
N ARG A 383 -9.96 17.38 -6.97
CA ARG A 383 -10.27 18.65 -7.63
C ARG A 383 -10.10 19.76 -6.64
N GLY A 384 -9.05 20.55 -6.83
CA GLY A 384 -8.76 21.73 -6.03
C GLY A 384 -9.81 22.85 -6.20
N GLU A 385 -9.81 23.79 -5.29
CA GLU A 385 -10.69 24.99 -5.35
C GLU A 385 -10.46 25.81 -6.63
N ASP A 386 -9.23 25.78 -7.16
CA ASP A 386 -8.87 26.43 -8.45
C ASP A 386 -9.34 25.62 -9.68
N GLY A 387 -10.03 24.49 -9.49
CA GLY A 387 -10.52 23.60 -10.52
C GLY A 387 -9.46 22.63 -11.09
N LYS A 388 -8.19 22.76 -10.71
CA LYS A 388 -7.12 21.87 -11.16
C LYS A 388 -7.17 20.53 -10.43
N LEU A 389 -6.65 19.50 -11.11
CA LEU A 389 -6.52 18.17 -10.53
C LEU A 389 -5.12 17.98 -9.98
N TYR A 390 -5.05 17.39 -8.79
CA TYR A 390 -3.81 16.95 -8.17
C TYR A 390 -3.98 15.56 -7.54
N LEU A 391 -2.88 14.92 -7.15
CA LEU A 391 -2.87 13.63 -6.48
C LEU A 391 -2.82 13.83 -4.97
N PRO A 392 -3.73 13.20 -4.21
CA PRO A 392 -3.63 13.21 -2.75
C PRO A 392 -2.50 12.29 -2.28
N HIS A 393 -2.04 12.50 -1.06
CA HIS A 393 -1.18 11.57 -0.35
C HIS A 393 -2.01 10.56 0.43
N THR A 394 -1.47 9.35 0.56
CA THR A 394 -2.08 8.27 1.35
C THR A 394 -1.14 7.84 2.47
N LEU A 395 -1.73 7.59 3.63
CA LEU A 395 -1.01 7.12 4.81
C LEU A 395 -1.79 5.97 5.44
N ASN A 396 -1.07 5.05 6.06
CA ASN A 396 -1.66 4.00 6.88
C ASN A 396 -0.85 3.81 8.17
N ASN A 397 -1.50 3.27 9.18
CA ASN A 397 -0.84 2.80 10.38
C ASN A 397 -1.70 1.74 11.05
N THR A 398 -1.06 0.78 11.67
CA THR A 398 -1.73 -0.19 12.53
C THR A 398 -2.20 0.49 13.81
N VAL A 399 -3.49 0.40 14.11
CA VAL A 399 -4.02 0.74 15.43
C VAL A 399 -3.63 -0.35 16.42
N VAL A 400 -4.03 -1.58 16.10
CA VAL A 400 -3.69 -2.79 16.86
C VAL A 400 -3.80 -4.04 15.98
N ALA A 401 -2.81 -4.92 16.09
CA ALA A 401 -2.85 -6.29 15.63
C ALA A 401 -2.93 -7.20 16.87
N PRO A 402 -4.12 -7.74 17.19
CA PRO A 402 -4.35 -8.46 18.44
C PRO A 402 -3.33 -9.53 18.79
N PRO A 403 -2.83 -10.37 17.86
CA PRO A 403 -1.84 -11.39 18.25
C PRO A 403 -0.56 -10.82 18.86
N ARG A 404 0.01 -9.77 18.26
CA ARG A 404 1.20 -9.10 18.83
C ARG A 404 0.87 -8.29 20.08
N MET A 405 -0.32 -7.67 20.13
CA MET A 405 -0.81 -7.02 21.33
C MET A 405 -1.00 -8.01 22.48
N LEU A 406 -1.53 -9.23 22.21
CA LEU A 406 -1.67 -10.27 23.24
C LEU A 406 -0.32 -10.66 23.83
N ILE A 407 0.73 -10.80 23.00
CA ILE A 407 2.09 -11.07 23.49
C ILE A 407 2.52 -9.96 24.46
N ALA A 408 2.39 -8.70 24.03
CA ALA A 408 2.77 -7.55 24.87
C ALA A 408 1.95 -7.49 26.15
N LEU A 409 0.62 -7.69 26.09
CA LEU A 409 -0.27 -7.69 27.26
C LEU A 409 0.05 -8.81 28.23
N LEU A 410 0.18 -10.04 27.75
CA LEU A 410 0.45 -11.20 28.59
C LEU A 410 1.79 -11.07 29.29
N GLU A 411 2.86 -10.71 28.59
CA GLU A 411 4.19 -10.60 29.16
C GLU A 411 4.31 -9.42 30.16
N ASN A 412 3.71 -8.24 29.86
CA ASN A 412 3.81 -7.07 30.73
C ASN A 412 2.87 -7.12 31.95
N ASN A 413 1.81 -7.94 31.91
CA ASN A 413 0.81 -8.01 32.97
C ASN A 413 0.79 -9.34 33.74
N LEU A 414 1.69 -10.29 33.41
CA LEU A 414 1.84 -11.55 34.14
C LEU A 414 2.27 -11.27 35.57
N GLN A 415 1.69 -12.02 36.51
CA GLN A 415 2.02 -11.97 37.94
C GLN A 415 2.75 -13.25 38.38
N ALA A 416 3.43 -13.19 39.50
CA ALA A 416 4.19 -14.33 40.05
C ALA A 416 3.32 -15.56 40.32
N ASP A 417 2.04 -15.37 40.58
CA ASP A 417 1.04 -16.46 40.76
C ASP A 417 0.48 -17.02 39.45
N GLY A 418 1.00 -16.59 38.31
CA GLY A 418 0.57 -17.02 36.98
C GLY A 418 -0.67 -16.30 36.44
N SER A 419 -1.31 -15.46 37.25
CA SER A 419 -2.45 -14.66 36.79
C SER A 419 -1.99 -13.49 35.89
N VAL A 420 -2.90 -12.95 35.11
CA VAL A 420 -2.64 -11.80 34.21
C VAL A 420 -3.58 -10.65 34.60
N LEU A 421 -3.03 -9.48 34.91
CA LEU A 421 -3.84 -8.29 35.17
C LEU A 421 -4.47 -7.80 33.86
N VAL A 422 -5.73 -7.38 33.93
CA VAL A 422 -6.44 -6.76 32.81
C VAL A 422 -6.32 -5.24 32.95
N PRO A 423 -5.66 -4.55 31.99
CA PRO A 423 -5.57 -3.09 32.01
C PRO A 423 -6.95 -2.43 32.17
N LYS A 424 -7.03 -1.35 32.94
CA LYS A 424 -8.30 -0.67 33.24
C LYS A 424 -9.11 -0.34 31.99
N ALA A 425 -8.44 0.09 30.92
CA ALA A 425 -9.10 0.43 29.67
C ALA A 425 -9.78 -0.77 28.99
N LEU A 426 -9.33 -2.00 29.24
CA LEU A 426 -9.91 -3.23 28.69
C LEU A 426 -10.99 -3.87 29.58
N GLN A 427 -11.05 -3.53 30.88
CA GLN A 427 -12.00 -4.15 31.82
C GLN A 427 -13.47 -4.05 31.36
N PRO A 428 -13.96 -2.92 30.80
CA PRO A 428 -15.32 -2.85 30.28
C PRO A 428 -15.61 -3.89 29.19
N TYR A 429 -14.62 -4.15 28.31
CA TYR A 429 -14.72 -5.13 27.22
C TYR A 429 -14.56 -6.58 27.71
N MET A 430 -13.99 -6.76 28.90
CA MET A 430 -13.82 -8.04 29.57
C MET A 430 -14.94 -8.36 30.58
N GLY A 431 -16.06 -7.58 30.58
CA GLY A 431 -17.17 -7.75 31.51
C GLY A 431 -16.80 -7.40 32.94
N GLY A 432 -15.91 -6.45 33.14
CA GLY A 432 -15.46 -5.99 34.44
C GLY A 432 -14.36 -6.86 35.07
N LYS A 433 -13.83 -7.87 34.38
CA LYS A 433 -12.72 -8.68 34.94
C LYS A 433 -11.46 -7.81 35.07
N GLU A 434 -10.92 -7.77 36.29
CA GLU A 434 -9.68 -7.07 36.61
C GLU A 434 -8.44 -7.97 36.46
N ARG A 435 -8.66 -9.30 36.47
CA ARG A 435 -7.61 -10.32 36.45
C ARG A 435 -8.11 -11.58 35.74
N LEU A 436 -7.23 -12.19 34.96
CA LEU A 436 -7.41 -13.54 34.46
C LEU A 436 -6.69 -14.50 35.42
N VAL A 437 -7.36 -15.57 35.83
CA VAL A 437 -6.82 -16.59 36.73
C VAL A 437 -6.53 -17.84 35.91
N PRO A 438 -5.30 -18.39 35.97
CA PRO A 438 -4.98 -19.62 35.25
C PRO A 438 -5.84 -20.81 35.75
N LEU A 439 -6.10 -21.74 34.85
CA LEU A 439 -6.85 -22.96 35.14
C LEU A 439 -5.92 -24.09 35.62
N HIS A 440 -4.63 -23.98 35.26
CA HIS A 440 -3.59 -24.99 35.57
C HIS A 440 -2.32 -24.35 36.10
#